data_027eefaedfb98b46061ce409d6043d76
#
_entry.id   027eefaedfb98b46061ce409d6043d76
#
_cell.length_a   1.000
_cell.length_b   1.000
_cell.length_c   1.000
_cell.angle_alpha   90.00
_cell.angle_beta   90.00
_cell.angle_gamma   90.00
#
_symmetry.space_group_name_H-M   'P 1'
#
loop_
_entity.id
_entity.type
_entity.pdbx_description
1 polymer ?
#
loop_
_entity_poly.entity_id
_entity_poly.type
_entity_poly.pdbx_seq_one_letter_code
_entity_poly.pdbx_strand_id
1 'polypeptide(L)'
;MSNRRFLSLWWPRLATDRARRAHRVDPAAPLAAVAMVKNARRLVGVDANAARLALSVGLTLADARARHPALIVFEADRQAEAKLLERLADACARYTPLVALDRADGLMLDISGVSHLFGGEAQLLAEIEARFARQGFTLALGLADSPSAAWALARYSDRRIAPAGLAGKAFVKLFHEMPVAALGLEGEIVADMARAGLRRIGDLAMRPRAPISARFGAEVLSKLDALNGLARDAISPRFAAPDFCAERRFASPIAHVDAVMATLAKLADDLVVLLERQAKGARRLELSLYRVDGDVRRIRVGAGRPLNEGRAIARLFVERLTGGAEEEIDAGFGVDLMRLSCLAAEPLEPSQREWERAFEAERARRLADLLDRLSARLGPSRVTRQTLIEAHVPEQAVASAPAISNEMRARGEGLSLAPWAEAPSRPLKLFERPEPIETLAEVPDGPPIRFKWRRVMHEVAAIEGPERIAPPWWRHQGAPTRDYFRAEDASGRRYWLYREGLWGRETARAKWFLHGVFA
;
A
#
# COMPACT_ATOMS: atom_id res chain seq x y z
N MET A 1 6.49 24.76 22.75
CA MET A 1 6.75 23.31 22.69
C MET A 1 5.53 22.65 22.06
N SER A 2 5.70 21.92 20.99
CA SER A 2 4.59 21.22 20.32
C SER A 2 4.00 20.20 21.30
N ASN A 3 2.73 20.35 21.63
CA ASN A 3 2.02 19.48 22.57
C ASN A 3 1.66 18.16 21.85
N ARG A 4 2.66 17.32 21.54
CA ARG A 4 2.45 16.04 20.87
C ARG A 4 1.85 15.04 21.83
N ARG A 5 0.87 14.29 21.39
CA ARG A 5 0.18 13.27 22.17
C ARG A 5 0.08 11.98 21.38
N PHE A 6 0.55 10.90 21.99
CA PHE A 6 0.60 9.58 21.37
C PHE A 6 -0.24 8.60 22.17
N LEU A 7 -1.03 7.81 21.46
CA LEU A 7 -1.90 6.78 22.01
C LEU A 7 -1.42 5.40 21.53
N SER A 8 -0.98 4.57 22.47
CA SER A 8 -0.68 3.16 22.22
C SER A 8 -1.93 2.32 22.46
N LEU A 9 -2.27 1.49 21.46
CA LEU A 9 -3.29 0.44 21.55
C LEU A 9 -2.56 -0.90 21.57
N TRP A 10 -2.84 -1.72 22.55
CA TRP A 10 -2.26 -3.05 22.68
C TRP A 10 -3.34 -4.11 22.84
N TRP A 11 -3.28 -5.15 22.00
CA TRP A 11 -4.17 -6.32 22.05
C TRP A 11 -3.44 -7.52 22.66
N PRO A 12 -3.36 -7.65 23.99
CA PRO A 12 -2.59 -8.71 24.65
C PRO A 12 -3.06 -10.13 24.31
N ARG A 13 -4.26 -10.24 23.77
CA ARG A 13 -4.93 -11.50 23.44
C ARG A 13 -5.35 -11.61 21.97
N LEU A 14 -4.67 -10.90 21.06
CA LEU A 14 -5.04 -10.82 19.65
C LEU A 14 -5.29 -12.20 19.03
N ALA A 15 -4.40 -13.18 19.27
CA ALA A 15 -4.50 -14.54 18.73
C ALA A 15 -5.76 -15.27 19.23
N THR A 16 -6.04 -15.23 20.53
CA THR A 16 -7.20 -15.90 21.13
C THR A 16 -8.50 -15.17 20.84
N ASP A 17 -8.51 -13.83 20.84
CA ASP A 17 -9.69 -13.04 20.49
C ASP A 17 -10.07 -13.28 19.01
N ARG A 18 -9.08 -13.35 18.10
CA ARG A 18 -9.28 -13.73 16.69
C ARG A 18 -9.89 -15.13 16.57
N ALA A 19 -9.31 -16.13 17.25
CA ALA A 19 -9.76 -17.49 17.18
C ALA A 19 -11.19 -17.63 17.73
N ARG A 20 -11.49 -16.99 18.86
CA ARG A 20 -12.84 -17.00 19.47
C ARG A 20 -13.90 -16.44 18.53
N ARG A 21 -13.60 -15.34 17.85
CA ARG A 21 -14.51 -14.71 16.87
C ARG A 21 -14.72 -15.57 15.63
N ALA A 22 -13.64 -16.16 15.09
CA ALA A 22 -13.70 -16.97 13.87
C ALA A 22 -14.49 -18.26 14.06
N HIS A 23 -14.36 -18.89 15.22
CA HIS A 23 -14.94 -20.22 15.49
C HIS A 23 -16.15 -20.19 16.44
N ARG A 24 -16.63 -19.01 16.84
CA ARG A 24 -17.78 -18.84 17.74
C ARG A 24 -17.68 -19.69 19.02
N VAL A 25 -16.48 -19.75 19.60
CA VAL A 25 -16.22 -20.53 20.82
C VAL A 25 -16.98 -19.92 21.99
N ASP A 26 -17.50 -20.79 22.87
CA ASP A 26 -18.18 -20.36 24.11
C ASP A 26 -17.31 -19.33 24.86
N PRO A 27 -17.87 -18.16 25.21
CA PRO A 27 -17.16 -17.14 25.99
C PRO A 27 -16.57 -17.64 27.32
N ALA A 28 -17.19 -18.66 27.96
CA ALA A 28 -16.73 -19.20 29.22
C ALA A 28 -15.58 -20.22 29.08
N ALA A 29 -15.42 -20.84 27.90
CA ALA A 29 -14.41 -21.87 27.69
C ALA A 29 -12.98 -21.29 27.67
N PRO A 30 -12.00 -21.90 28.39
CA PRO A 30 -10.60 -21.50 28.34
C PRO A 30 -10.00 -21.79 26.97
N LEU A 31 -9.30 -20.81 26.40
CA LEU A 31 -8.77 -20.85 25.03
C LEU A 31 -7.27 -20.50 25.02
N ALA A 32 -6.50 -21.26 24.23
CA ALA A 32 -5.09 -20.97 24.00
C ALA A 32 -4.71 -21.11 22.52
N ALA A 33 -3.79 -20.26 22.08
CA ALA A 33 -3.09 -20.40 20.80
C ALA A 33 -1.76 -21.13 21.04
N VAL A 34 -1.40 -22.06 20.16
CA VAL A 34 -0.17 -22.86 20.24
C VAL A 34 0.66 -22.71 18.98
N ALA A 35 1.99 -22.85 19.14
CA ALA A 35 2.92 -22.94 18.03
C ALA A 35 4.10 -23.87 18.39
N MET A 36 4.83 -24.33 17.38
CA MET A 36 6.12 -24.99 17.57
C MET A 36 7.18 -23.99 18.00
N VAL A 37 7.70 -24.13 19.21
CA VAL A 37 8.78 -23.28 19.76
C VAL A 37 9.82 -24.20 20.41
N LYS A 38 11.07 -24.13 19.97
CA LYS A 38 12.19 -24.96 20.46
C LYS A 38 11.83 -26.45 20.52
N ASN A 39 11.35 -27.00 19.42
CA ASN A 39 10.95 -28.41 19.23
C ASN A 39 9.81 -28.89 20.16
N ALA A 40 9.03 -28.02 20.77
CA ALA A 40 7.85 -28.37 21.54
C ALA A 40 6.66 -27.52 21.16
N ARG A 41 5.44 -28.09 21.21
CA ARG A 41 4.20 -27.31 21.11
C ARG A 41 4.01 -26.54 22.40
N ARG A 42 4.06 -25.20 22.32
CA ARG A 42 3.93 -24.30 23.47
C ARG A 42 2.76 -23.34 23.27
N LEU A 43 2.19 -22.90 24.39
CA LEU A 43 1.22 -21.83 24.39
C LEU A 43 1.94 -20.52 24.00
N VAL A 44 1.46 -19.85 22.95
CA VAL A 44 1.94 -18.56 22.49
C VAL A 44 0.93 -17.44 22.73
N GLY A 45 -0.30 -17.80 23.11
CA GLY A 45 -1.34 -16.89 23.54
C GLY A 45 -2.34 -17.60 24.45
N VAL A 46 -2.84 -16.92 25.44
CA VAL A 46 -3.86 -17.42 26.38
C VAL A 46 -4.95 -16.36 26.55
N ASP A 47 -6.20 -16.79 26.62
CA ASP A 47 -7.31 -15.88 26.91
C ASP A 47 -7.45 -15.60 28.43
N ALA A 48 -8.46 -14.78 28.79
CA ALA A 48 -8.70 -14.44 30.18
C ALA A 48 -9.06 -15.66 31.04
N ASN A 49 -9.79 -16.61 30.49
CA ASN A 49 -10.25 -17.79 31.20
C ASN A 49 -9.09 -18.74 31.47
N ALA A 50 -8.26 -19.00 30.45
CA ALA A 50 -7.05 -19.81 30.59
C ALA A 50 -6.04 -19.16 31.57
N ALA A 51 -5.86 -17.83 31.53
CA ALA A 51 -4.99 -17.12 32.45
C ALA A 51 -5.46 -17.25 33.92
N ARG A 52 -6.78 -17.21 34.18
CA ARG A 52 -7.34 -17.44 35.54
C ARG A 52 -7.09 -18.86 36.04
N LEU A 53 -6.90 -19.81 35.15
CA LEU A 53 -6.53 -21.20 35.46
C LEU A 53 -5.00 -21.38 35.57
N ALA A 54 -4.25 -20.31 35.76
CA ALA A 54 -2.77 -20.27 35.86
C ALA A 54 -2.05 -20.88 34.64
N LEU A 55 -2.69 -20.87 33.46
CA LEU A 55 -2.02 -21.17 32.20
C LEU A 55 -1.34 -19.92 31.67
N SER A 56 -0.08 -20.03 31.27
CA SER A 56 0.73 -18.90 30.80
C SER A 56 1.40 -19.20 29.47
N VAL A 57 1.75 -18.15 28.74
CA VAL A 57 2.57 -18.22 27.53
C VAL A 57 3.91 -18.89 27.86
N GLY A 58 4.38 -19.79 26.99
CA GLY A 58 5.60 -20.57 27.16
C GLY A 58 5.39 -21.96 27.76
N LEU A 59 4.26 -22.23 28.44
CA LEU A 59 3.93 -23.57 28.96
C LEU A 59 3.80 -24.55 27.78
N THR A 60 4.23 -25.80 27.99
CA THR A 60 4.03 -26.83 26.97
C THR A 60 2.54 -27.22 26.87
N LEU A 61 2.09 -27.60 25.66
CA LEU A 61 0.71 -28.03 25.47
C LEU A 61 0.38 -29.24 26.32
N ALA A 62 1.35 -30.16 26.50
CA ALA A 62 1.17 -31.35 27.34
C ALA A 62 0.89 -30.97 28.81
N ASP A 63 1.70 -30.07 29.37
CA ASP A 63 1.51 -29.62 30.75
C ASP A 63 0.19 -28.84 30.92
N ALA A 64 -0.16 -28.03 29.91
CA ALA A 64 -1.42 -27.27 29.93
C ALA A 64 -2.64 -28.19 29.93
N ARG A 65 -2.65 -29.23 29.08
CA ARG A 65 -3.72 -30.23 29.04
C ARG A 65 -3.77 -31.16 30.27
N ALA A 66 -2.60 -31.47 30.84
CA ALA A 66 -2.55 -32.24 32.09
C ALA A 66 -3.21 -31.48 33.24
N ARG A 67 -3.08 -30.12 33.26
CA ARG A 67 -3.74 -29.26 34.26
C ARG A 67 -5.22 -29.04 33.96
N HIS A 68 -5.55 -28.83 32.70
CA HIS A 68 -6.90 -28.49 32.23
C HIS A 68 -7.23 -29.23 30.93
N PRO A 69 -7.78 -30.44 31.02
CA PRO A 69 -8.13 -31.28 29.85
C PRO A 69 -9.14 -30.62 28.90
N ALA A 70 -10.02 -29.77 29.44
CA ALA A 70 -11.04 -29.02 28.67
C ALA A 70 -10.50 -27.77 27.93
N LEU A 71 -9.18 -27.52 27.95
CA LEU A 71 -8.57 -26.41 27.25
C LEU A 71 -8.79 -26.53 25.74
N ILE A 72 -9.45 -25.55 25.16
CA ILE A 72 -9.60 -25.40 23.71
C ILE A 72 -8.33 -24.81 23.13
N VAL A 73 -7.82 -25.40 22.05
CA VAL A 73 -6.53 -25.05 21.49
C VAL A 73 -6.64 -24.82 19.98
N PHE A 74 -6.05 -23.74 19.50
CA PHE A 74 -5.90 -23.42 18.08
C PHE A 74 -4.42 -23.24 17.73
N GLU A 75 -4.06 -23.56 16.48
CA GLU A 75 -2.74 -23.19 15.96
C GLU A 75 -2.67 -21.68 15.75
N ALA A 76 -1.57 -21.07 16.19
CA ALA A 76 -1.31 -19.67 15.97
C ALA A 76 -1.10 -19.43 14.46
N ASP A 77 -1.83 -18.46 13.92
CA ASP A 77 -1.73 -18.05 12.53
C ASP A 77 -1.26 -16.60 12.46
N ARG A 78 0.06 -16.44 12.45
CA ARG A 78 0.70 -15.13 12.43
C ARG A 78 0.32 -14.28 11.20
N GLN A 79 0.04 -14.93 10.06
CA GLN A 79 -0.36 -14.21 8.86
C GLN A 79 -1.79 -13.66 9.00
N ALA A 80 -2.71 -14.46 9.53
CA ALA A 80 -4.07 -14.00 9.80
C ALA A 80 -4.11 -12.96 10.93
N GLU A 81 -3.25 -13.07 11.94
CA GLU A 81 -3.09 -12.07 13.01
C GLU A 81 -2.56 -10.75 12.45
N ALA A 82 -1.54 -10.78 11.57
CA ALA A 82 -1.03 -9.58 10.91
C ALA A 82 -2.10 -8.93 10.03
N LYS A 83 -2.85 -9.69 9.23
CA LYS A 83 -3.98 -9.17 8.44
C LYS A 83 -5.08 -8.57 9.31
N LEU A 84 -5.33 -9.16 10.47
CA LEU A 84 -6.28 -8.59 11.43
C LEU A 84 -5.78 -7.27 11.98
N LEU A 85 -4.50 -7.19 12.38
CA LEU A 85 -3.91 -5.96 12.90
C LEU A 85 -3.94 -4.82 11.85
N GLU A 86 -3.74 -5.14 10.58
CA GLU A 86 -3.91 -4.19 9.47
C GLU A 86 -5.33 -3.65 9.39
N ARG A 87 -6.35 -4.51 9.51
CA ARG A 87 -7.77 -4.08 9.54
C ARG A 87 -8.10 -3.24 10.77
N LEU A 88 -7.53 -3.59 11.93
CA LEU A 88 -7.67 -2.78 13.16
C LEU A 88 -7.02 -1.41 12.99
N ALA A 89 -5.87 -1.33 12.31
CA ALA A 89 -5.23 -0.07 11.97
C ALA A 89 -6.08 0.77 11.01
N ASP A 90 -6.72 0.14 10.03
CA ASP A 90 -7.67 0.80 9.15
C ASP A 90 -8.87 1.37 9.91
N ALA A 91 -9.42 0.60 10.84
CA ALA A 91 -10.50 1.07 11.71
C ALA A 91 -10.06 2.25 12.59
N CYS A 92 -8.81 2.25 13.08
CA CYS A 92 -8.26 3.34 13.89
C CYS A 92 -8.01 4.63 13.10
N ALA A 93 -7.90 4.55 11.75
CA ALA A 93 -7.75 5.73 10.90
C ALA A 93 -8.94 6.71 11.00
N ARG A 94 -10.07 6.29 11.59
CA ARG A 94 -11.20 7.17 11.91
C ARG A 94 -10.86 8.22 12.99
N TYR A 95 -9.91 7.94 13.85
CA TYR A 95 -9.50 8.83 14.95
C TYR A 95 -8.41 9.80 14.50
N THR A 96 -7.44 9.30 13.76
CA THR A 96 -6.33 10.07 13.18
C THR A 96 -5.81 9.35 11.94
N PRO A 97 -5.36 10.06 10.90
CA PRO A 97 -4.67 9.43 9.77
C PRO A 97 -3.28 8.90 10.13
N LEU A 98 -2.71 9.37 11.25
CA LEU A 98 -1.35 9.03 11.68
C LEU A 98 -1.35 7.76 12.54
N VAL A 99 -1.60 6.62 11.90
CA VAL A 99 -1.63 5.28 12.52
C VAL A 99 -0.42 4.49 12.08
N ALA A 100 0.40 4.04 13.03
CA ALA A 100 1.55 3.15 12.81
C ALA A 100 1.29 1.78 13.43
N LEU A 101 1.81 0.71 12.79
CA LEU A 101 1.88 -0.61 13.40
C LEU A 101 2.95 -0.60 14.50
N ASP A 102 2.65 -1.22 15.64
CA ASP A 102 3.57 -1.41 16.76
C ASP A 102 3.69 -2.91 17.06
N ARG A 103 4.78 -3.52 16.58
CA ARG A 103 5.02 -4.96 16.71
C ARG A 103 3.89 -5.79 16.07
N ALA A 104 3.64 -6.98 16.61
CA ALA A 104 2.67 -7.93 16.07
C ALA A 104 1.26 -7.80 16.70
N ASP A 105 1.10 -6.99 17.73
CA ASP A 105 -0.10 -6.94 18.57
C ASP A 105 -0.49 -5.54 19.04
N GLY A 106 0.06 -4.50 18.42
CA GLY A 106 -0.19 -3.13 18.81
C GLY A 106 -0.27 -2.12 17.67
N LEU A 107 -0.79 -0.95 17.99
CA LEU A 107 -0.80 0.23 17.15
C LEU A 107 -0.32 1.44 17.94
N MET A 108 0.30 2.39 17.24
CA MET A 108 0.64 3.70 17.77
C MET A 108 -0.03 4.78 16.94
N LEU A 109 -0.79 5.64 17.60
CA LEU A 109 -1.52 6.74 17.00
C LEU A 109 -0.94 8.07 17.44
N ASP A 110 -0.66 8.99 16.52
CA ASP A 110 -0.44 10.39 16.86
C ASP A 110 -1.81 11.09 16.88
N ILE A 111 -2.26 11.46 18.07
CA ILE A 111 -3.55 12.12 18.31
C ILE A 111 -3.38 13.62 18.61
N SER A 112 -2.22 14.18 18.30
CA SER A 112 -1.94 15.60 18.52
C SER A 112 -2.98 16.46 17.82
N GLY A 113 -3.68 17.29 18.57
CA GLY A 113 -4.69 18.20 18.05
C GLY A 113 -6.05 17.60 17.66
N VAL A 114 -6.30 16.29 17.86
CA VAL A 114 -7.60 15.67 17.47
C VAL A 114 -8.51 15.32 18.65
N SER A 115 -7.99 15.25 19.88
CA SER A 115 -8.76 14.82 21.06
C SER A 115 -9.99 15.68 21.35
N HIS A 116 -9.94 16.98 21.00
CA HIS A 116 -11.07 17.91 21.19
C HIS A 116 -12.31 17.52 20.34
N LEU A 117 -12.11 16.86 19.21
CA LEU A 117 -13.21 16.37 18.34
C LEU A 117 -14.04 15.26 18.99
N PHE A 118 -13.50 14.66 20.06
CA PHE A 118 -14.11 13.55 20.79
C PHE A 118 -14.50 13.93 22.24
N GLY A 119 -14.45 15.22 22.56
CA GLY A 119 -14.75 15.69 23.91
C GLY A 119 -13.61 15.56 24.89
N GLY A 120 -12.37 15.33 24.41
CA GLY A 120 -11.15 15.22 25.20
C GLY A 120 -10.54 13.82 25.21
N GLU A 121 -9.36 13.72 25.80
CA GLU A 121 -8.56 12.49 25.81
C GLU A 121 -9.27 11.31 26.51
N ALA A 122 -9.88 11.57 27.65
CA ALA A 122 -10.58 10.52 28.41
C ALA A 122 -11.78 9.94 27.64
N GLN A 123 -12.55 10.80 26.97
CA GLN A 123 -13.71 10.37 26.19
C GLN A 123 -13.27 9.63 24.91
N LEU A 124 -12.20 10.08 24.27
CA LEU A 124 -11.59 9.38 23.13
C LEU A 124 -11.17 7.95 23.51
N LEU A 125 -10.46 7.78 24.64
CA LEU A 125 -10.06 6.45 25.10
C LEU A 125 -11.27 5.56 25.41
N ALA A 126 -12.29 6.11 26.07
CA ALA A 126 -13.51 5.38 26.41
C ALA A 126 -14.27 4.92 25.14
N GLU A 127 -14.36 5.79 24.11
CA GLU A 127 -14.98 5.42 22.82
C GLU A 127 -14.21 4.28 22.13
N ILE A 128 -12.88 4.38 22.07
CA ILE A 128 -12.03 3.35 21.46
C ILE A 128 -12.20 2.02 22.19
N GLU A 129 -12.12 2.03 23.52
CA GLU A 129 -12.29 0.82 24.33
C GLU A 129 -13.67 0.18 24.12
N ALA A 130 -14.73 0.97 24.25
CA ALA A 130 -16.10 0.50 24.05
C ALA A 130 -16.34 -0.07 22.64
N ARG A 131 -15.74 0.52 21.62
CA ARG A 131 -15.85 0.04 20.24
C ARG A 131 -15.20 -1.33 20.06
N PHE A 132 -13.95 -1.51 20.50
CA PHE A 132 -13.26 -2.77 20.34
C PHE A 132 -13.79 -3.85 21.31
N ALA A 133 -14.25 -3.48 22.50
CA ALA A 133 -14.96 -4.41 23.40
C ALA A 133 -16.24 -4.98 22.78
N ARG A 134 -17.05 -4.13 22.12
CA ARG A 134 -18.25 -4.59 21.37
C ARG A 134 -17.91 -5.55 20.24
N GLN A 135 -16.71 -5.43 19.68
CA GLN A 135 -16.21 -6.35 18.65
C GLN A 135 -15.56 -7.61 19.24
N GLY A 136 -15.53 -7.76 20.57
CA GLY A 136 -14.98 -8.92 21.26
C GLY A 136 -13.46 -8.94 21.37
N PHE A 137 -12.81 -7.76 21.34
CA PHE A 137 -11.38 -7.63 21.55
C PHE A 137 -11.03 -7.16 22.96
N THR A 138 -9.98 -7.75 23.52
CA THR A 138 -9.35 -7.27 24.75
C THR A 138 -8.31 -6.21 24.38
N LEU A 139 -8.50 -4.98 24.84
CA LEU A 139 -7.65 -3.84 24.51
C LEU A 139 -7.09 -3.21 25.79
N ALA A 140 -5.80 -2.87 25.77
CA ALA A 140 -5.15 -2.00 26.73
C ALA A 140 -4.69 -0.71 26.03
N LEU A 141 -4.78 0.42 26.72
CA LEU A 141 -4.53 1.75 26.19
C LEU A 141 -3.49 2.49 27.04
N GLY A 142 -2.63 3.27 26.39
CA GLY A 142 -1.70 4.16 27.08
C GLY A 142 -1.53 5.46 26.28
N LEU A 143 -1.70 6.61 26.94
CA LEU A 143 -1.59 7.93 26.35
C LEU A 143 -0.54 8.76 27.04
N ALA A 144 0.43 9.29 26.29
CA ALA A 144 1.53 10.11 26.78
C ALA A 144 2.08 11.06 25.71
N ASP A 145 3.08 11.87 26.08
CA ASP A 145 3.73 12.85 25.20
C ASP A 145 4.76 12.23 24.24
N SER A 146 5.15 10.97 24.47
CA SER A 146 6.03 10.22 23.57
C SER A 146 5.48 8.83 23.28
N PRO A 147 5.79 8.24 22.09
CA PRO A 147 5.42 6.86 21.76
C PRO A 147 5.90 5.84 22.79
N SER A 148 7.16 5.93 23.23
CA SER A 148 7.74 5.03 24.25
C SER A 148 7.00 5.11 25.59
N ALA A 149 6.64 6.30 26.04
CA ALA A 149 5.88 6.47 27.27
C ALA A 149 4.44 5.93 27.14
N ALA A 150 3.78 6.19 26.02
CA ALA A 150 2.45 5.65 25.74
C ALA A 150 2.48 4.10 25.68
N TRP A 151 3.51 3.54 25.06
CA TRP A 151 3.73 2.09 24.99
C TRP A 151 3.92 1.45 26.37
N ALA A 152 4.74 2.08 27.22
CA ALA A 152 4.99 1.63 28.59
C ALA A 152 3.70 1.64 29.42
N LEU A 153 2.91 2.71 29.31
CA LEU A 153 1.63 2.81 30.03
C LEU A 153 0.66 1.71 29.61
N ALA A 154 0.50 1.45 28.32
CA ALA A 154 -0.44 0.45 27.82
C ALA A 154 -0.15 -0.97 28.34
N ARG A 155 1.10 -1.27 28.69
CA ARG A 155 1.56 -2.64 29.02
C ARG A 155 1.91 -2.86 30.49
N TYR A 156 2.30 -1.79 31.20
CA TYR A 156 2.90 -1.93 32.54
C TYR A 156 2.29 -0.99 33.58
N SER A 157 1.16 -0.35 33.29
CA SER A 157 0.49 0.55 34.21
C SER A 157 -1.01 0.40 34.20
N ASP A 158 -1.64 0.52 35.36
CA ASP A 158 -3.11 0.67 35.44
C ASP A 158 -3.54 2.11 35.06
N ARG A 159 -2.60 3.05 35.10
CA ARG A 159 -2.84 4.41 34.66
C ARG A 159 -2.77 4.51 33.13
N ARG A 160 -3.88 4.85 32.53
CA ARG A 160 -4.00 4.91 31.06
C ARG A 160 -3.53 6.22 30.46
N ILE A 161 -3.58 7.33 31.20
CA ILE A 161 -3.28 8.68 30.70
C ILE A 161 -2.19 9.29 31.58
N ALA A 162 -1.05 9.66 30.99
CA ALA A 162 -0.10 10.56 31.58
C ALA A 162 -0.53 12.01 31.30
N PRO A 163 -0.54 12.91 32.30
CA PRO A 163 -0.80 14.32 32.05
C PRO A 163 0.12 14.90 30.97
N ALA A 164 -0.39 15.82 30.16
CA ALA A 164 0.44 16.53 29.20
C ALA A 164 1.53 17.35 29.89
N GLY A 165 2.74 17.34 29.35
CA GLY A 165 3.89 18.04 29.96
C GLY A 165 4.39 17.42 31.28
N LEU A 166 4.06 16.15 31.56
CA LEU A 166 4.50 15.47 32.77
C LEU A 166 6.04 15.44 32.84
N ALA A 167 6.59 16.02 33.87
CA ALA A 167 8.04 16.14 34.08
C ALA A 167 8.45 16.03 35.56
N GLY A 168 9.75 15.99 35.82
CA GLY A 168 10.33 16.02 37.15
C GLY A 168 9.93 14.84 38.03
N LYS A 169 9.67 15.09 39.33
CA LYS A 169 9.36 14.02 40.31
C LYS A 169 8.14 13.19 39.93
N ALA A 170 7.13 13.79 39.32
CA ALA A 170 5.91 13.07 38.90
C ALA A 170 6.17 12.10 37.73
N PHE A 171 7.02 12.49 36.79
CA PHE A 171 7.49 11.60 35.70
C PHE A 171 8.30 10.43 36.28
N VAL A 172 9.28 10.72 37.16
CA VAL A 172 10.11 9.70 37.81
C VAL A 172 9.23 8.70 38.58
N LYS A 173 8.27 9.18 39.37
CA LYS A 173 7.34 8.32 40.11
C LYS A 173 6.51 7.41 39.18
N LEU A 174 6.07 7.91 38.02
CA LEU A 174 5.24 7.12 37.13
C LEU A 174 6.05 6.10 36.31
N PHE A 175 7.17 6.51 35.74
CA PHE A 175 7.89 5.69 34.77
C PHE A 175 9.11 4.96 35.35
N HIS A 176 9.85 5.56 36.29
CA HIS A 176 11.07 4.93 36.82
C HIS A 176 10.77 3.76 37.77
N GLU A 177 9.56 3.66 38.29
CA GLU A 177 9.13 2.52 39.10
C GLU A 177 8.72 1.31 38.24
N MET A 178 8.49 1.51 36.92
CA MET A 178 8.14 0.44 35.99
C MET A 178 9.32 -0.53 35.80
N PRO A 179 9.03 -1.81 35.47
CA PRO A 179 10.07 -2.78 35.15
C PRO A 179 10.86 -2.34 33.90
N VAL A 180 12.12 -2.75 33.79
CA VAL A 180 12.96 -2.46 32.58
C VAL A 180 12.36 -2.97 31.28
N ALA A 181 11.52 -3.99 31.34
CA ALA A 181 10.74 -4.48 30.20
C ALA A 181 9.83 -3.39 29.60
N ALA A 182 9.45 -2.37 30.37
CA ALA A 182 8.67 -1.22 29.90
C ALA A 182 9.44 -0.29 28.95
N LEU A 183 10.75 -0.49 28.76
CA LEU A 183 11.53 0.14 27.69
C LEU A 183 11.32 -0.52 26.32
N GLY A 184 10.61 -1.65 26.26
CA GLY A 184 10.36 -2.35 25.01
C GLY A 184 11.59 -3.06 24.43
N LEU A 185 12.53 -3.45 25.25
CA LEU A 185 13.74 -4.19 24.89
C LEU A 185 13.42 -5.66 24.61
N GLU A 186 14.33 -6.35 23.92
CA GLU A 186 14.24 -7.80 23.70
C GLU A 186 14.29 -8.57 25.02
N GLY A 187 13.56 -9.70 25.07
CA GLY A 187 13.42 -10.48 26.31
C GLY A 187 14.76 -11.00 26.86
N GLU A 188 15.74 -11.30 26.02
CA GLU A 188 17.09 -11.72 26.45
C GLU A 188 17.82 -10.59 27.17
N ILE A 189 17.79 -9.37 26.64
CA ILE A 189 18.38 -8.18 27.27
C ILE A 189 17.72 -7.91 28.61
N VAL A 190 16.38 -7.98 28.68
CA VAL A 190 15.61 -7.81 29.92
C VAL A 190 16.02 -8.85 30.98
N ALA A 191 16.18 -10.11 30.57
CA ALA A 191 16.62 -11.18 31.48
C ALA A 191 18.06 -10.97 31.98
N ASP A 192 18.97 -10.50 31.10
CA ASP A 192 20.36 -10.20 31.47
C ASP A 192 20.45 -9.03 32.46
N MET A 193 19.64 -8.00 32.24
CA MET A 193 19.53 -6.86 33.15
C MET A 193 18.99 -7.30 34.50
N ALA A 194 17.95 -8.13 34.51
CA ALA A 194 17.38 -8.65 35.76
C ALA A 194 18.42 -9.47 36.57
N ARG A 195 19.26 -10.28 35.87
CA ARG A 195 20.39 -11.01 36.50
C ARG A 195 21.46 -10.08 37.05
N ALA A 196 21.65 -8.89 36.46
CA ALA A 196 22.53 -7.86 36.96
C ALA A 196 21.92 -6.98 38.05
N GLY A 197 20.71 -7.29 38.55
CA GLY A 197 20.00 -6.53 39.56
C GLY A 197 19.30 -5.26 39.07
N LEU A 198 19.27 -5.04 37.72
CA LEU A 198 18.59 -3.90 37.10
C LEU A 198 17.17 -4.33 36.74
N ARG A 199 16.23 -4.11 37.64
CA ARG A 199 14.85 -4.57 37.49
C ARG A 199 13.88 -3.47 37.12
N ARG A 200 14.17 -2.22 37.53
CA ARG A 200 13.33 -1.04 37.27
C ARG A 200 14.06 -0.05 36.36
N ILE A 201 13.32 0.78 35.65
CA ILE A 201 13.86 1.85 34.81
C ILE A 201 14.70 2.81 35.64
N GLY A 202 14.30 3.10 36.90
CA GLY A 202 15.05 3.93 37.83
C GLY A 202 16.43 3.38 38.14
N ASP A 203 16.60 2.05 38.21
CA ASP A 203 17.89 1.42 38.46
C ASP A 203 18.90 1.75 37.33
N LEU A 204 18.40 1.85 36.08
CA LEU A 204 19.20 2.25 34.91
C LEU A 204 19.50 3.74 34.91
N ALA A 205 18.49 4.57 35.17
CA ALA A 205 18.61 6.02 35.12
C ALA A 205 19.65 6.57 36.10
N MET A 206 19.90 5.85 37.20
CA MET A 206 20.87 6.22 38.24
C MET A 206 22.29 5.70 37.97
N ARG A 207 22.53 4.91 36.96
CA ARG A 207 23.84 4.31 36.65
C ARG A 207 24.61 5.12 35.60
N PRO A 208 25.95 5.09 35.65
CA PRO A 208 26.78 5.63 34.57
C PRO A 208 26.43 4.99 33.21
N ARG A 209 26.33 5.80 32.18
CA ARG A 209 25.86 5.36 30.85
C ARG A 209 26.83 4.40 30.14
N ALA A 210 28.15 4.67 30.23
CA ALA A 210 29.15 3.90 29.51
C ALA A 210 29.17 2.40 29.88
N PRO A 211 29.14 1.98 31.16
CA PRO A 211 29.03 0.58 31.54
C PRO A 211 27.73 -0.10 31.09
N ILE A 212 26.61 0.64 31.10
CA ILE A 212 25.32 0.10 30.61
C ILE A 212 25.40 -0.18 29.09
N SER A 213 25.89 0.79 28.33
CA SER A 213 26.05 0.63 26.87
C SER A 213 27.01 -0.48 26.51
N ALA A 214 28.16 -0.57 27.23
CA ALA A 214 29.16 -1.59 26.96
C ALA A 214 28.66 -3.02 27.23
N ARG A 215 27.79 -3.19 28.25
CA ARG A 215 27.30 -4.51 28.68
C ARG A 215 26.01 -4.94 27.98
N PHE A 216 25.06 -4.03 27.77
CA PHE A 216 23.70 -4.34 27.31
C PHE A 216 23.40 -3.73 25.93
N GLY A 217 24.34 -3.01 25.33
CA GLY A 217 24.17 -2.35 24.04
C GLY A 217 23.68 -0.91 24.12
N ALA A 218 23.95 -0.14 23.06
CA ALA A 218 23.58 1.27 22.97
C ALA A 218 22.04 1.46 22.88
N GLU A 219 21.31 0.44 22.42
CA GLU A 219 19.85 0.48 22.27
C GLU A 219 19.16 0.75 23.60
N VAL A 220 19.65 0.18 24.71
CA VAL A 220 19.09 0.39 26.05
C VAL A 220 19.05 1.87 26.42
N LEU A 221 20.14 2.59 26.16
CA LEU A 221 20.22 4.03 26.43
C LEU A 221 19.36 4.84 25.48
N SER A 222 19.30 4.45 24.22
CA SER A 222 18.43 5.09 23.23
C SER A 222 16.96 4.98 23.62
N LYS A 223 16.50 3.80 24.08
CA LYS A 223 15.13 3.59 24.58
C LYS A 223 14.85 4.36 25.87
N LEU A 224 15.81 4.44 26.77
CA LEU A 224 15.69 5.24 27.98
C LEU A 224 15.58 6.74 27.66
N ASP A 225 16.40 7.22 26.71
CA ASP A 225 16.37 8.62 26.28
C ASP A 225 15.04 8.95 25.55
N ALA A 226 14.53 8.05 24.72
CA ALA A 226 13.25 8.19 24.07
C ALA A 226 12.10 8.27 25.08
N LEU A 227 12.10 7.39 26.10
CA LEU A 227 11.13 7.43 27.20
C LEU A 227 11.18 8.77 27.95
N ASN A 228 12.40 9.25 28.27
CA ASN A 228 12.61 10.50 29.00
C ASN A 228 12.42 11.76 28.15
N GLY A 229 12.11 11.63 26.86
CA GLY A 229 11.95 12.75 25.93
C GLY A 229 13.26 13.45 25.56
N LEU A 230 14.41 12.83 25.83
CA LEU A 230 15.75 13.34 25.48
C LEU A 230 16.17 12.99 24.06
N ALA A 231 15.59 11.95 23.48
CA ALA A 231 15.77 11.56 22.10
C ALA A 231 14.47 11.72 21.31
N ARG A 232 14.60 11.93 20.00
CA ARG A 232 13.46 12.01 19.09
C ARG A 232 12.85 10.61 18.95
N ASP A 233 11.61 10.48 19.41
CA ASP A 233 10.81 9.26 19.28
C ASP A 233 9.71 9.54 18.26
N ALA A 234 9.84 8.95 17.07
CA ALA A 234 8.94 9.19 15.95
C ALA A 234 8.22 7.90 15.57
N ILE A 235 6.96 8.02 15.23
CA ILE A 235 6.20 6.92 14.63
C ILE A 235 6.36 6.95 13.10
N SER A 236 6.19 5.79 12.46
CA SER A 236 6.13 5.66 11.01
C SER A 236 4.70 5.32 10.59
N PRO A 237 3.85 6.32 10.30
CA PRO A 237 2.48 6.06 9.90
C PRO A 237 2.41 5.22 8.62
N ARG A 238 1.41 4.34 8.54
CA ARG A 238 1.18 3.48 7.37
C ARG A 238 0.89 4.27 6.09
N PHE A 239 0.24 5.42 6.24
CA PHE A 239 -0.10 6.32 5.14
C PHE A 239 0.23 7.75 5.53
N ALA A 240 0.55 8.55 4.52
CA ALA A 240 0.63 10.00 4.71
C ALA A 240 -0.75 10.57 5.02
N ALA A 241 -0.81 11.57 5.91
CA ALA A 241 -2.04 12.28 6.14
C ALA A 241 -2.44 13.02 4.85
N PRO A 242 -3.70 12.92 4.41
CA PRO A 242 -4.16 13.70 3.27
C PRO A 242 -4.22 15.17 3.63
N ASP A 243 -3.70 16.05 2.75
CA ASP A 243 -3.75 17.50 2.95
C ASP A 243 -5.18 18.04 2.95
N PHE A 244 -6.08 17.38 2.23
CA PHE A 244 -7.48 17.78 2.09
C PHE A 244 -8.38 16.59 2.35
N CYS A 245 -9.31 16.73 3.28
CA CYS A 245 -10.33 15.74 3.54
C CYS A 245 -11.62 16.40 4.05
N ALA A 246 -12.76 15.80 3.68
CA ALA A 246 -14.07 16.10 4.22
C ALA A 246 -14.64 14.83 4.86
N GLU A 247 -15.27 14.94 6.01
CA GLU A 247 -15.85 13.78 6.70
C GLU A 247 -17.25 14.07 7.26
N ARG A 248 -18.04 13.00 7.37
CA ARG A 248 -19.34 13.07 8.01
C ARG A 248 -19.56 11.86 8.91
N ARG A 249 -19.90 12.14 10.15
CA ARG A 249 -20.30 11.14 11.17
C ARG A 249 -21.79 11.07 11.25
N PHE A 250 -22.32 9.88 11.45
CA PHE A 250 -23.75 9.63 11.57
C PHE A 250 -24.10 9.20 12.99
N ALA A 251 -25.14 9.80 13.57
CA ALA A 251 -25.67 9.41 14.87
C ALA A 251 -26.31 8.00 14.79
N SER A 252 -26.96 7.69 13.67
CA SER A 252 -27.45 6.35 13.32
C SER A 252 -26.75 5.88 12.04
N PRO A 253 -26.21 4.67 12.01
CA PRO A 253 -25.51 4.14 10.84
C PRO A 253 -26.42 4.11 9.60
N ILE A 254 -25.89 4.50 8.46
CA ILE A 254 -26.59 4.44 7.17
C ILE A 254 -26.30 3.12 6.46
N ALA A 255 -27.34 2.42 6.00
CA ALA A 255 -27.25 1.15 5.31
C ALA A 255 -27.70 1.22 3.84
N HIS A 256 -28.35 2.30 3.42
CA HIS A 256 -28.88 2.45 2.06
C HIS A 256 -27.86 3.12 1.15
N VAL A 257 -27.67 2.56 -0.05
CA VAL A 257 -26.75 3.07 -1.08
C VAL A 257 -27.10 4.51 -1.46
N ASP A 258 -28.37 4.86 -1.58
CA ASP A 258 -28.82 6.22 -1.91
C ASP A 258 -28.36 7.25 -0.85
N ALA A 259 -28.40 6.89 0.43
CA ALA A 259 -27.91 7.74 1.51
C ALA A 259 -26.39 7.94 1.45
N VAL A 260 -25.65 6.88 1.09
CA VAL A 260 -24.21 6.95 0.85
C VAL A 260 -23.89 7.88 -0.32
N MET A 261 -24.64 7.75 -1.44
CA MET A 261 -24.43 8.59 -2.63
C MET A 261 -24.78 10.06 -2.38
N ALA A 262 -25.89 10.32 -1.68
CA ALA A 262 -26.27 11.68 -1.29
C ALA A 262 -25.24 12.34 -0.36
N THR A 263 -24.66 11.55 0.55
CA THR A 263 -23.61 12.03 1.44
C THR A 263 -22.31 12.28 0.69
N LEU A 264 -21.93 11.38 -0.23
CA LEU A 264 -20.75 11.54 -1.09
C LEU A 264 -20.80 12.85 -1.90
N ALA A 265 -21.95 13.19 -2.46
CA ALA A 265 -22.12 14.45 -3.20
C ALA A 265 -21.81 15.66 -2.31
N LYS A 266 -22.35 15.68 -1.07
CA LYS A 266 -22.07 16.77 -0.10
C LYS A 266 -20.58 16.81 0.30
N LEU A 267 -19.96 15.64 0.55
CA LEU A 267 -18.53 15.58 0.87
C LEU A 267 -17.65 16.04 -0.29
N ALA A 268 -18.08 15.80 -1.54
CA ALA A 268 -17.37 16.27 -2.71
C ALA A 268 -17.42 17.80 -2.80
N ASP A 269 -18.58 18.42 -2.53
CA ASP A 269 -18.71 19.88 -2.48
C ASP A 269 -17.88 20.48 -1.33
N ASP A 270 -17.94 19.89 -0.12
CA ASP A 270 -17.14 20.32 1.02
C ASP A 270 -15.62 20.24 0.72
N LEU A 271 -15.18 19.16 0.04
CA LEU A 271 -13.77 18.98 -0.36
C LEU A 271 -13.32 20.01 -1.39
N VAL A 272 -14.18 20.35 -2.36
CA VAL A 272 -13.89 21.39 -3.38
C VAL A 272 -13.64 22.73 -2.72
N VAL A 273 -14.43 23.13 -1.74
CA VAL A 273 -14.21 24.38 -0.98
C VAL A 273 -12.82 24.41 -0.32
N LEU A 274 -12.34 23.28 0.19
CA LEU A 274 -10.99 23.21 0.78
C LEU A 274 -9.89 23.33 -0.28
N LEU A 275 -10.07 22.69 -1.45
CA LEU A 275 -9.14 22.75 -2.57
C LEU A 275 -9.06 24.14 -3.19
N GLU A 276 -10.19 24.82 -3.37
CA GLU A 276 -10.28 26.16 -3.94
C GLU A 276 -9.54 27.20 -3.12
N ARG A 277 -9.56 27.10 -1.77
CA ARG A 277 -8.79 27.97 -0.87
C ARG A 277 -7.29 27.96 -1.15
N GLN A 278 -6.77 26.90 -1.77
CA GLN A 278 -5.36 26.77 -2.16
C GLN A 278 -5.14 26.77 -3.68
N ALA A 279 -6.16 27.16 -4.47
CA ALA A 279 -6.14 27.13 -5.92
C ALA A 279 -5.69 25.78 -6.52
N LYS A 280 -6.16 24.67 -5.92
CA LYS A 280 -5.84 23.28 -6.33
C LYS A 280 -7.06 22.54 -6.81
N GLY A 281 -6.83 21.52 -7.65
CA GLY A 281 -7.82 20.55 -8.08
C GLY A 281 -7.41 19.12 -7.74
N ALA A 282 -8.38 18.25 -7.50
CA ALA A 282 -8.14 16.87 -7.13
C ALA A 282 -7.73 15.99 -8.31
N ARG A 283 -6.67 15.18 -8.13
CA ARG A 283 -6.17 14.22 -9.12
C ARG A 283 -6.39 12.76 -8.69
N ARG A 284 -6.19 12.46 -7.42
CA ARG A 284 -6.47 11.15 -6.83
C ARG A 284 -7.29 11.32 -5.57
N LEU A 285 -8.36 10.56 -5.50
CA LEU A 285 -9.34 10.64 -4.43
C LEU A 285 -9.57 9.26 -3.83
N GLU A 286 -9.84 9.23 -2.54
CA GLU A 286 -10.23 8.02 -1.81
C GLU A 286 -11.48 8.29 -0.97
N LEU A 287 -12.53 7.51 -1.19
CA LEU A 287 -13.69 7.44 -0.31
C LEU A 287 -13.48 6.29 0.67
N SER A 288 -13.49 6.60 1.96
CA SER A 288 -13.41 5.62 3.05
C SER A 288 -14.77 5.51 3.73
N LEU A 289 -15.36 4.32 3.74
CA LEU A 289 -16.59 3.96 4.42
C LEU A 289 -16.24 3.15 5.67
N TYR A 290 -16.48 3.72 6.85
CA TYR A 290 -16.22 3.06 8.13
C TYR A 290 -17.51 2.41 8.62
N ARG A 291 -17.51 1.10 8.74
CA ARG A 291 -18.64 0.31 9.18
C ARG A 291 -18.65 0.16 10.70
N VAL A 292 -19.86 -0.11 11.24
CA VAL A 292 -20.04 -0.32 12.68
C VAL A 292 -19.30 -1.57 13.17
N ASP A 293 -19.23 -2.63 12.35
CA ASP A 293 -18.53 -3.89 12.65
C ASP A 293 -17.00 -3.78 12.61
N GLY A 294 -16.47 -2.58 12.31
CA GLY A 294 -15.03 -2.29 12.29
C GLY A 294 -14.36 -2.52 10.95
N ASP A 295 -15.08 -2.96 9.93
CA ASP A 295 -14.56 -3.01 8.57
C ASP A 295 -14.49 -1.62 7.93
N VAL A 296 -13.47 -1.40 7.09
CA VAL A 296 -13.27 -0.12 6.39
C VAL A 296 -13.11 -0.39 4.91
N ARG A 297 -14.07 0.08 4.13
CA ARG A 297 -14.00 -0.02 2.69
C ARG A 297 -13.41 1.25 2.09
N ARG A 298 -12.36 1.08 1.28
CA ARG A 298 -11.68 2.17 0.57
C ARG A 298 -11.87 2.05 -0.92
N ILE A 299 -12.41 3.10 -1.52
CA ILE A 299 -12.70 3.19 -2.95
C ILE A 299 -11.84 4.32 -3.51
N ARG A 300 -10.99 4.01 -4.49
CA ARG A 300 -10.09 4.98 -5.12
C ARG A 300 -10.50 5.28 -6.53
N VAL A 301 -10.44 6.57 -6.88
CA VAL A 301 -10.63 7.06 -8.23
C VAL A 301 -9.53 8.05 -8.59
N GLY A 302 -9.21 8.12 -9.88
CA GLY A 302 -8.25 9.07 -10.42
C GLY A 302 -8.88 9.87 -11.54
N ALA A 303 -8.34 11.08 -11.77
CA ALA A 303 -8.74 11.95 -12.87
C ALA A 303 -7.54 12.33 -13.73
N GLY A 304 -7.74 12.43 -15.03
CA GLY A 304 -6.74 12.83 -16.03
C GLY A 304 -6.41 14.34 -16.00
N ARG A 305 -7.20 15.13 -15.28
CA ARG A 305 -7.01 16.57 -15.02
C ARG A 305 -7.36 16.93 -13.58
N PRO A 306 -6.87 18.06 -13.06
CA PRO A 306 -7.29 18.54 -11.75
C PRO A 306 -8.79 18.84 -11.73
N LEU A 307 -9.54 18.22 -10.82
CA LEU A 307 -10.99 18.43 -10.65
C LEU A 307 -11.25 19.44 -9.54
N ASN A 308 -12.14 20.40 -9.82
CA ASN A 308 -12.61 21.43 -8.91
C ASN A 308 -14.14 21.55 -8.86
N GLU A 309 -14.85 20.52 -9.31
CA GLU A 309 -16.32 20.47 -9.29
C GLU A 309 -16.78 19.26 -8.50
N GLY A 310 -17.56 19.45 -7.42
CA GLY A 310 -18.05 18.36 -6.58
C GLY A 310 -18.86 17.31 -7.35
N ARG A 311 -19.68 17.77 -8.31
CA ARG A 311 -20.47 16.89 -9.20
C ARG A 311 -19.57 15.98 -10.06
N ALA A 312 -18.45 16.49 -10.57
CA ALA A 312 -17.51 15.69 -11.37
C ALA A 312 -16.84 14.63 -10.50
N ILE A 313 -16.40 15.01 -9.28
CA ILE A 313 -15.83 14.09 -8.28
C ILE A 313 -16.84 12.98 -7.93
N ALA A 314 -18.05 13.35 -7.52
CA ALA A 314 -19.08 12.39 -7.12
C ALA A 314 -19.41 11.40 -8.26
N ARG A 315 -19.46 11.87 -9.51
CA ARG A 315 -19.71 11.03 -10.69
C ARG A 315 -18.67 9.93 -10.85
N LEU A 316 -17.38 10.19 -10.63
CA LEU A 316 -16.35 9.15 -10.75
C LEU A 316 -16.59 8.01 -9.76
N PHE A 317 -16.99 8.30 -8.55
CA PHE A 317 -17.33 7.27 -7.56
C PHE A 317 -18.59 6.49 -7.94
N VAL A 318 -19.61 7.18 -8.49
CA VAL A 318 -20.82 6.51 -9.00
C VAL A 318 -20.45 5.52 -10.11
N GLU A 319 -19.66 5.94 -11.10
CA GLU A 319 -19.19 5.05 -12.18
C GLU A 319 -18.40 3.85 -11.63
N ARG A 320 -17.56 4.07 -10.60
CA ARG A 320 -16.78 3.00 -9.95
C ARG A 320 -17.68 2.00 -9.23
N LEU A 321 -18.66 2.48 -8.50
CA LEU A 321 -19.55 1.68 -7.68
C LEU A 321 -20.64 0.95 -8.48
N THR A 322 -21.03 1.49 -9.64
CA THR A 322 -22.02 0.85 -10.53
C THR A 322 -21.39 -0.03 -11.61
N GLY A 323 -20.06 -0.05 -11.73
CA GLY A 323 -19.32 -0.73 -12.78
C GLY A 323 -19.26 -2.25 -12.69
N GLY A 324 -19.83 -2.90 -11.67
CA GLY A 324 -19.95 -4.35 -11.56
C GLY A 324 -18.66 -5.12 -11.29
N ALA A 325 -17.52 -4.44 -11.05
CA ALA A 325 -16.28 -5.08 -10.65
C ALA A 325 -16.20 -5.14 -9.13
N GLU A 326 -16.47 -6.30 -8.53
CA GLU A 326 -16.14 -6.73 -7.14
C GLU A 326 -16.47 -5.78 -5.96
N GLU A 327 -16.99 -4.57 -6.22
CA GLU A 327 -17.17 -3.51 -5.24
C GLU A 327 -18.64 -3.06 -5.09
N GLU A 328 -19.59 -4.01 -5.00
CA GLU A 328 -20.91 -3.65 -4.49
C GLU A 328 -20.76 -2.99 -3.12
N ILE A 329 -21.48 -1.87 -2.92
CA ILE A 329 -21.55 -1.27 -1.58
C ILE A 329 -22.33 -2.23 -0.68
N ASP A 330 -21.61 -3.19 -0.10
CA ASP A 330 -22.14 -3.90 1.05
C ASP A 330 -22.04 -2.99 2.26
N ALA A 331 -23.10 -2.24 2.52
CA ALA A 331 -23.21 -1.42 3.72
C ALA A 331 -23.28 -2.29 4.99
N GLY A 332 -23.50 -3.61 4.86
CA GLY A 332 -23.52 -4.57 5.94
C GLY A 332 -24.30 -4.09 7.16
N PHE A 333 -23.62 -4.00 8.29
CA PHE A 333 -24.18 -3.49 9.55
C PHE A 333 -24.36 -1.96 9.59
N GLY A 334 -24.18 -1.27 8.47
CA GLY A 334 -24.27 0.17 8.34
C GLY A 334 -22.93 0.91 8.48
N VAL A 335 -22.87 2.08 7.85
CA VAL A 335 -21.73 3.00 7.85
C VAL A 335 -21.98 4.11 8.85
N ASP A 336 -21.10 4.32 9.82
CA ASP A 336 -21.20 5.35 10.85
C ASP A 336 -20.30 6.57 10.62
N LEU A 337 -19.33 6.45 9.67
CA LEU A 337 -18.46 7.55 9.24
C LEU A 337 -18.11 7.40 7.77
N MET A 338 -18.24 8.48 7.01
CA MET A 338 -17.72 8.61 5.65
C MET A 338 -16.65 9.68 5.61
N ARG A 339 -15.56 9.40 4.90
CA ARG A 339 -14.46 10.36 4.65
C ARG A 339 -14.08 10.34 3.19
N LEU A 340 -14.05 11.52 2.58
CA LEU A 340 -13.52 11.74 1.24
C LEU A 340 -12.20 12.50 1.35
N SER A 341 -11.13 11.87 0.88
CA SER A 341 -9.76 12.39 0.95
C SER A 341 -9.20 12.64 -0.44
N CYS A 342 -8.49 13.75 -0.62
CA CYS A 342 -7.68 14.01 -1.80
C CYS A 342 -6.25 13.51 -1.53
N LEU A 343 -5.86 12.42 -2.21
CA LEU A 343 -4.52 11.82 -2.07
C LEU A 343 -3.46 12.50 -2.93
N ALA A 344 -3.88 13.23 -3.97
CA ALA A 344 -3.01 14.06 -4.80
C ALA A 344 -3.82 15.23 -5.36
N ALA A 345 -3.30 16.43 -5.20
CA ALA A 345 -3.86 17.66 -5.73
C ALA A 345 -2.81 18.37 -6.60
N GLU A 346 -3.25 19.01 -7.66
CA GLU A 346 -2.41 19.82 -8.55
C GLU A 346 -2.94 21.26 -8.60
N PRO A 347 -2.06 22.27 -8.88
CA PRO A 347 -2.51 23.64 -9.08
C PRO A 347 -3.55 23.72 -10.21
N LEU A 348 -4.55 24.56 -10.03
CA LEU A 348 -5.46 24.94 -11.10
C LEU A 348 -4.83 26.10 -11.88
N GLU A 349 -4.47 25.83 -13.12
CA GLU A 349 -4.01 26.91 -13.99
C GLU A 349 -5.18 27.83 -14.34
N PRO A 350 -5.09 29.15 -14.09
CA PRO A 350 -6.08 30.12 -14.54
C PRO A 350 -6.05 30.17 -16.07
N SER A 351 -7.01 29.51 -16.71
CA SER A 351 -7.10 29.53 -18.18
C SER A 351 -7.80 30.80 -18.63
N GLN A 352 -7.01 31.83 -18.95
CA GLN A 352 -7.48 32.94 -19.75
C GLN A 352 -7.55 32.46 -21.22
N ARG A 353 -8.76 32.16 -21.71
CA ARG A 353 -8.96 31.50 -23.00
C ARG A 353 -9.23 32.54 -24.08
N GLU A 354 -8.37 32.59 -25.10
CA GLU A 354 -8.71 33.17 -26.39
C GLU A 354 -9.83 32.36 -27.04
N TRP A 355 -10.79 33.02 -27.67
CA TRP A 355 -12.05 32.41 -28.18
C TRP A 355 -11.84 31.25 -29.17
N GLU A 356 -10.83 31.30 -30.02
CA GLU A 356 -10.54 30.26 -31.01
C GLU A 356 -10.04 28.95 -30.39
N ARG A 357 -9.32 29.05 -29.26
CA ARG A 357 -8.86 27.86 -28.50
C ARG A 357 -9.92 27.27 -27.58
N ALA A 358 -11.04 27.97 -27.39
CA ALA A 358 -12.11 27.52 -26.48
C ALA A 358 -12.77 26.22 -26.95
N PHE A 359 -12.94 26.02 -28.25
CA PHE A 359 -13.58 24.82 -28.82
C PHE A 359 -12.67 23.60 -28.69
N GLU A 360 -11.39 23.71 -28.99
CA GLU A 360 -10.42 22.62 -28.82
C GLU A 360 -10.24 22.26 -27.34
N ALA A 361 -10.18 23.26 -26.47
CA ALA A 361 -10.10 23.05 -25.03
C ALA A 361 -11.36 22.34 -24.48
N GLU A 362 -12.55 22.70 -24.95
CA GLU A 362 -13.78 22.03 -24.54
C GLU A 362 -13.83 20.58 -25.04
N ARG A 363 -13.38 20.32 -26.29
CA ARG A 363 -13.28 18.95 -26.82
C ARG A 363 -12.29 18.12 -26.02
N ALA A 364 -11.12 18.66 -25.69
CA ALA A 364 -10.12 18.00 -24.84
C ALA A 364 -10.67 17.71 -23.43
N ARG A 365 -11.44 18.66 -22.87
CA ARG A 365 -12.11 18.50 -21.58
C ARG A 365 -13.12 17.33 -21.62
N ARG A 366 -13.99 17.28 -22.61
CA ARG A 366 -14.98 16.20 -22.77
C ARG A 366 -14.31 14.85 -22.96
N LEU A 367 -13.21 14.79 -23.72
CA LEU A 367 -12.43 13.56 -23.88
C LEU A 367 -11.82 13.11 -22.56
N ALA A 368 -11.22 14.04 -21.79
CA ALA A 368 -10.68 13.74 -20.48
C ALA A 368 -11.76 13.22 -19.52
N ASP A 369 -12.92 13.88 -19.48
CA ASP A 369 -14.05 13.45 -18.65
C ASP A 369 -14.56 12.05 -19.04
N LEU A 370 -14.58 11.72 -20.35
CA LEU A 370 -14.92 10.37 -20.81
C LEU A 370 -13.89 9.33 -20.38
N LEU A 371 -12.60 9.62 -20.55
CA LEU A 371 -11.50 8.73 -20.13
C LEU A 371 -11.50 8.51 -18.62
N ASP A 372 -11.75 9.55 -17.84
CA ASP A 372 -11.86 9.46 -16.38
C ASP A 372 -13.01 8.53 -15.97
N ARG A 373 -14.18 8.68 -16.57
CA ARG A 373 -15.35 7.82 -16.32
C ARG A 373 -15.11 6.38 -16.72
N LEU A 374 -14.54 6.15 -17.90
CA LEU A 374 -14.18 4.80 -18.35
C LEU A 374 -13.15 4.15 -17.44
N SER A 375 -12.14 4.90 -17.04
CA SER A 375 -11.09 4.43 -16.11
C SER A 375 -11.66 4.15 -14.71
N ALA A 376 -12.58 4.95 -14.24
CA ALA A 376 -13.28 4.71 -12.98
C ALA A 376 -14.11 3.41 -13.04
N ARG A 377 -14.86 3.20 -14.13
CA ARG A 377 -15.76 2.06 -14.30
C ARG A 377 -15.03 0.74 -14.58
N LEU A 378 -14.06 0.75 -15.49
CA LEU A 378 -13.37 -0.45 -15.98
C LEU A 378 -12.06 -0.76 -15.24
N GLY A 379 -11.55 0.20 -14.51
CA GLY A 379 -10.22 0.19 -13.93
C GLY A 379 -9.19 0.87 -14.85
N PRO A 380 -8.20 1.58 -14.27
CA PRO A 380 -7.23 2.39 -15.03
C PRO A 380 -6.33 1.54 -15.95
N SER A 381 -6.07 0.28 -15.61
CA SER A 381 -5.25 -0.62 -16.43
C SER A 381 -5.92 -1.10 -17.72
N ARG A 382 -7.25 -1.00 -17.81
CA ARG A 382 -8.01 -1.40 -18.99
C ARG A 382 -8.27 -0.27 -19.99
N VAL A 383 -8.10 0.97 -19.54
CA VAL A 383 -8.22 2.16 -20.39
C VAL A 383 -6.83 2.72 -20.61
N THR A 384 -6.20 2.30 -21.69
CA THR A 384 -4.81 2.63 -21.99
C THR A 384 -4.67 3.47 -23.23
N ARG A 385 -3.58 4.20 -23.32
CA ARG A 385 -3.12 4.85 -24.56
C ARG A 385 -1.74 4.33 -24.93
N GLN A 386 -1.48 4.32 -26.22
CA GLN A 386 -0.17 4.01 -26.79
C GLN A 386 0.69 5.29 -26.74
N THR A 387 1.94 5.15 -26.32
CA THR A 387 2.92 6.24 -26.29
C THR A 387 4.20 5.76 -26.96
N LEU A 388 4.75 6.58 -27.83
CA LEU A 388 6.05 6.30 -28.44
C LEU A 388 7.14 6.39 -27.37
N ILE A 389 8.04 5.42 -27.41
CA ILE A 389 9.24 5.40 -26.57
C ILE A 389 10.45 5.55 -27.48
N GLU A 390 11.45 6.28 -27.03
CA GLU A 390 12.72 6.39 -27.72
C GLU A 390 13.49 5.05 -27.65
N ALA A 391 13.12 4.15 -28.56
CA ALA A 391 13.72 2.84 -28.74
C ALA A 391 13.73 2.47 -30.22
N HIS A 392 14.87 2.00 -30.71
CA HIS A 392 15.01 1.53 -32.09
C HIS A 392 14.46 0.12 -32.29
N VAL A 393 14.42 -0.68 -31.22
CA VAL A 393 13.86 -2.03 -31.24
C VAL A 393 12.34 -1.95 -31.38
N PRO A 394 11.73 -2.50 -32.46
CA PRO A 394 10.34 -2.26 -32.83
C PRO A 394 9.33 -2.58 -31.73
N GLU A 395 9.49 -3.71 -31.05
CA GLU A 395 8.60 -4.15 -29.97
C GLU A 395 8.72 -3.30 -28.69
N GLN A 396 9.75 -2.44 -28.60
CA GLN A 396 9.99 -1.53 -27.49
C GLN A 396 9.71 -0.06 -27.84
N ALA A 397 9.38 0.22 -29.09
CA ALA A 397 9.15 1.59 -29.56
C ALA A 397 7.80 2.18 -29.11
N VAL A 398 6.91 1.33 -28.60
CA VAL A 398 5.57 1.73 -28.12
C VAL A 398 5.32 1.11 -26.76
N ALA A 399 4.89 1.92 -25.81
CA ALA A 399 4.39 1.44 -24.53
C ALA A 399 2.92 1.78 -24.35
N SER A 400 2.22 0.88 -23.67
CA SER A 400 0.84 1.08 -23.24
C SER A 400 0.84 1.58 -21.79
N ALA A 401 0.17 2.70 -21.55
CA ALA A 401 0.04 3.27 -20.20
C ALA A 401 -1.41 3.66 -19.92
N PRO A 402 -1.83 3.68 -18.64
CA PRO A 402 -3.16 4.16 -18.28
C PRO A 402 -3.43 5.55 -18.86
N ALA A 403 -4.59 5.71 -19.50
CA ALA A 403 -4.92 6.95 -20.20
C ALA A 403 -4.96 8.19 -19.31
N ILE A 404 -5.20 8.00 -18.00
CA ILE A 404 -5.25 9.06 -16.97
C ILE A 404 -3.88 9.32 -16.31
N SER A 405 -2.81 8.58 -16.65
CA SER A 405 -1.49 8.74 -16.05
C SER A 405 -0.77 10.01 -16.55
N ASN A 406 -0.20 10.79 -15.62
CA ASN A 406 0.61 11.97 -15.95
C ASN A 406 2.06 11.64 -16.29
N GLU A 407 2.59 10.53 -15.80
CA GLU A 407 4.02 10.20 -15.94
C GLU A 407 4.46 10.07 -17.41
N MET A 408 3.51 9.72 -18.27
CA MET A 408 3.76 9.56 -19.70
C MET A 408 3.41 10.82 -20.52
N ARG A 409 2.66 11.76 -19.95
CA ARG A 409 2.39 13.07 -20.59
C ARG A 409 3.68 13.89 -20.70
N ALA A 410 4.44 13.92 -19.61
CA ALA A 410 5.75 14.58 -19.56
C ALA A 410 6.81 13.91 -20.47
N ARG A 411 6.68 12.60 -20.77
CA ARG A 411 7.57 11.90 -21.71
C ARG A 411 7.16 12.04 -23.17
N GLY A 412 5.86 12.26 -23.45
CA GLY A 412 5.31 12.39 -24.80
C GLY A 412 5.31 13.80 -25.38
N GLU A 413 5.38 14.83 -24.52
CA GLU A 413 5.40 16.23 -24.97
C GLU A 413 6.76 16.66 -25.59
N GLY A 414 7.80 15.82 -25.48
CA GLY A 414 9.11 16.05 -26.10
C GLY A 414 9.35 15.33 -27.43
N LEU A 415 8.55 14.31 -27.75
CA LEU A 415 8.63 13.65 -29.06
C LEU A 415 7.73 14.39 -30.04
N SER A 416 8.25 15.49 -30.59
CA SER A 416 7.72 16.05 -31.81
C SER A 416 7.68 14.94 -32.85
N LEU A 417 6.49 14.58 -33.30
CA LEU A 417 6.31 13.88 -34.57
C LEU A 417 6.68 14.90 -35.65
N ALA A 418 7.98 15.25 -35.75
CA ALA A 418 8.46 15.83 -36.98
C ALA A 418 7.98 14.89 -38.09
N PRO A 419 7.35 15.37 -39.16
CA PRO A 419 6.96 14.51 -40.26
C PRO A 419 8.22 13.79 -40.71
N TRP A 420 8.28 12.48 -40.42
CA TRP A 420 9.36 11.63 -40.90
C TRP A 420 9.13 11.56 -42.39
N ALA A 421 9.80 12.41 -43.13
CA ALA A 421 9.67 12.51 -44.57
C ALA A 421 9.95 11.16 -45.26
N GLU A 422 10.63 10.25 -44.53
CA GLU A 422 10.92 8.89 -44.95
C GLU A 422 10.91 7.91 -43.77
N ALA A 423 9.77 7.75 -43.10
CA ALA A 423 9.66 6.71 -42.07
C ALA A 423 9.86 5.33 -42.73
N PRO A 424 10.76 4.49 -42.21
CA PRO A 424 10.95 3.14 -42.78
C PRO A 424 9.62 2.39 -42.69
N SER A 425 9.23 1.77 -43.81
CA SER A 425 7.99 1.00 -43.87
C SER A 425 8.04 -0.15 -42.88
N ARG A 426 7.08 -0.21 -41.98
CA ARG A 426 6.91 -1.27 -41.00
C ARG A 426 5.71 -2.15 -41.32
N PRO A 427 5.73 -3.46 -40.94
CA PRO A 427 4.59 -4.32 -41.15
C PRO A 427 3.38 -3.88 -40.36
N LEU A 428 2.20 -3.99 -40.95
CA LEU A 428 0.95 -3.68 -40.26
C LEU A 428 0.69 -4.62 -39.09
N LYS A 429 1.12 -5.88 -39.20
CA LYS A 429 1.04 -6.90 -38.16
C LYS A 429 2.43 -7.26 -37.68
N LEU A 430 2.83 -6.72 -36.54
CA LEU A 430 4.04 -7.09 -35.81
C LEU A 430 3.72 -8.21 -34.81
N PHE A 431 4.57 -9.23 -34.73
CA PHE A 431 4.43 -10.27 -33.73
C PHE A 431 5.04 -9.81 -32.41
N GLU A 432 4.33 -9.98 -31.32
CA GLU A 432 4.81 -9.67 -29.98
C GLU A 432 6.07 -10.49 -29.63
N ARG A 433 6.12 -11.72 -30.13
CA ARG A 433 7.30 -12.59 -30.06
C ARG A 433 7.66 -13.04 -31.47
N PRO A 434 8.84 -12.68 -31.97
CA PRO A 434 9.30 -13.15 -33.28
C PRO A 434 9.32 -14.68 -33.37
N GLU A 435 8.84 -15.23 -34.47
CA GLU A 435 8.80 -16.67 -34.68
C GLU A 435 10.07 -17.15 -35.38
N PRO A 436 10.76 -18.19 -34.86
CA PRO A 436 11.96 -18.73 -35.49
C PRO A 436 11.58 -19.37 -36.85
N ILE A 437 12.46 -19.18 -37.82
CA ILE A 437 12.28 -19.73 -39.19
C ILE A 437 13.55 -20.49 -39.64
N GLU A 438 13.36 -21.51 -40.48
CA GLU A 438 14.44 -22.18 -41.17
C GLU A 438 14.69 -21.48 -42.50
N THR A 439 15.92 -21.08 -42.80
CA THR A 439 16.27 -20.32 -43.99
C THR A 439 17.37 -21.02 -44.79
N LEU A 440 17.31 -20.86 -46.10
CA LEU A 440 18.45 -21.04 -47.00
C LEU A 440 18.87 -19.65 -47.48
N ALA A 441 20.03 -19.20 -47.03
CA ALA A 441 20.59 -17.89 -47.38
C ALA A 441 21.94 -18.04 -48.06
N GLU A 442 22.35 -17.02 -48.78
CA GLU A 442 23.71 -16.95 -49.35
C GLU A 442 24.73 -16.79 -48.20
N VAL A 443 25.80 -17.57 -48.26
CA VAL A 443 26.84 -17.64 -47.21
C VAL A 443 27.90 -16.58 -47.47
N PRO A 444 28.44 -15.92 -46.40
CA PRO A 444 28.10 -16.04 -44.97
C PRO A 444 27.02 -15.07 -44.50
N ASP A 445 26.73 -13.98 -45.20
CA ASP A 445 25.95 -12.82 -44.74
C ASP A 445 24.79 -12.45 -45.68
N GLY A 446 24.50 -13.26 -46.69
CA GLY A 446 23.48 -12.96 -47.69
C GLY A 446 22.06 -13.03 -47.18
N PRO A 447 21.14 -12.41 -47.92
CA PRO A 447 19.71 -12.50 -47.64
C PRO A 447 19.16 -13.90 -47.90
N PRO A 448 18.00 -14.28 -47.33
CA PRO A 448 17.40 -15.58 -47.55
C PRO A 448 16.86 -15.70 -48.99
N ILE A 449 17.17 -16.81 -49.66
CA ILE A 449 16.60 -17.17 -50.99
C ILE A 449 15.25 -17.86 -50.80
N ARG A 450 15.10 -18.63 -49.72
CA ARG A 450 13.86 -19.27 -49.29
C ARG A 450 13.85 -19.47 -47.77
N PHE A 451 12.61 -19.49 -47.22
CA PHE A 451 12.44 -19.73 -45.79
C PHE A 451 11.21 -20.60 -45.55
N LYS A 452 11.25 -21.33 -44.42
CA LYS A 452 10.14 -22.16 -43.99
C LYS A 452 9.53 -21.55 -42.72
N TRP A 453 8.25 -21.20 -42.81
CA TRP A 453 7.48 -20.67 -41.71
C TRP A 453 6.19 -21.47 -41.51
N ARG A 454 5.89 -21.90 -40.30
CA ARG A 454 4.70 -22.70 -39.95
C ARG A 454 4.50 -23.90 -40.87
N ARG A 455 5.59 -24.61 -41.23
CA ARG A 455 5.65 -25.78 -42.15
C ARG A 455 5.42 -25.46 -43.64
N VAL A 456 5.22 -24.20 -43.99
CA VAL A 456 5.08 -23.76 -45.40
C VAL A 456 6.41 -23.22 -45.86
N MET A 457 6.83 -23.63 -47.08
CA MET A 457 8.02 -23.12 -47.74
C MET A 457 7.65 -21.89 -48.58
N HIS A 458 8.43 -20.82 -48.43
CA HIS A 458 8.29 -19.57 -49.16
C HIS A 458 9.56 -19.34 -49.98
N GLU A 459 9.41 -19.18 -51.31
CA GLU A 459 10.51 -18.76 -52.18
C GLU A 459 10.52 -17.24 -52.26
N VAL A 460 11.68 -16.63 -52.06
CA VAL A 460 11.83 -15.18 -52.05
C VAL A 460 12.04 -14.69 -53.47
N ALA A 461 11.09 -13.90 -53.95
CA ALA A 461 11.14 -13.30 -55.30
C ALA A 461 11.85 -11.93 -55.30
N ALA A 462 11.69 -11.16 -54.22
CA ALA A 462 12.37 -9.87 -54.02
C ALA A 462 12.72 -9.66 -52.56
N ILE A 463 13.83 -8.94 -52.29
CA ILE A 463 14.28 -8.65 -50.94
C ILE A 463 14.93 -7.26 -50.86
N GLU A 464 14.58 -6.53 -49.83
CA GLU A 464 15.16 -5.22 -49.51
C GLU A 464 15.81 -5.29 -48.10
N GLY A 465 16.91 -4.58 -47.92
CA GLY A 465 17.64 -4.52 -46.64
C GLY A 465 19.14 -4.78 -46.80
N PRO A 466 19.88 -4.98 -45.70
CA PRO A 466 19.38 -5.03 -44.32
C PRO A 466 19.21 -3.67 -43.70
N GLU A 467 18.17 -3.53 -42.88
CA GLU A 467 18.09 -2.47 -41.88
C GLU A 467 18.65 -2.98 -40.54
N ARG A 468 19.75 -2.40 -40.08
CA ARG A 468 20.44 -2.83 -38.88
C ARG A 468 19.91 -2.12 -37.64
N ILE A 469 19.39 -2.89 -36.68
CA ILE A 469 18.88 -2.39 -35.40
C ILE A 469 19.67 -3.05 -34.26
N ALA A 470 20.41 -2.23 -33.50
CA ALA A 470 21.09 -2.68 -32.30
C ALA A 470 20.24 -2.39 -31.05
N PRO A 471 20.09 -3.34 -30.14
CA PRO A 471 19.46 -3.09 -28.84
C PRO A 471 20.24 -2.04 -28.04
N PRO A 472 19.60 -1.29 -27.14
CA PRO A 472 20.27 -0.32 -26.28
C PRO A 472 21.23 -1.07 -25.33
N TRP A 473 22.55 -0.97 -25.61
CA TRP A 473 23.60 -1.70 -24.88
C TRP A 473 23.65 -1.37 -23.37
N TRP A 474 23.15 -0.18 -22.97
CA TRP A 474 23.07 0.22 -21.57
C TRP A 474 21.92 -0.44 -20.78
N ARG A 475 20.96 -1.05 -21.46
CA ARG A 475 19.84 -1.79 -20.85
C ARG A 475 19.99 -3.30 -20.97
N HIS A 476 20.61 -3.76 -22.08
CA HIS A 476 20.71 -5.16 -22.45
C HIS A 476 22.15 -5.48 -22.86
N GLN A 477 23.05 -5.64 -21.88
CA GLN A 477 24.43 -6.02 -22.17
C GLN A 477 24.47 -7.39 -22.86
N GLY A 478 25.12 -7.44 -24.03
CA GLY A 478 25.28 -8.67 -24.81
C GLY A 478 24.09 -9.10 -25.66
N ALA A 479 23.03 -8.29 -25.77
CA ALA A 479 21.96 -8.60 -26.71
C ALA A 479 22.44 -8.43 -28.16
N PRO A 480 22.20 -9.43 -29.04
CA PRO A 480 22.71 -9.42 -30.40
C PRO A 480 22.03 -8.37 -31.26
N THR A 481 22.78 -7.86 -32.25
CA THR A 481 22.28 -6.96 -33.29
C THR A 481 21.32 -7.71 -34.21
N ARG A 482 20.29 -7.02 -34.73
CA ARG A 482 19.31 -7.57 -35.66
C ARG A 482 19.43 -6.89 -37.01
N ASP A 483 19.62 -7.68 -38.06
CA ASP A 483 19.57 -7.24 -39.47
C ASP A 483 18.22 -7.60 -40.06
N TYR A 484 17.37 -6.60 -40.30
CA TYR A 484 16.01 -6.76 -40.79
C TYR A 484 15.96 -6.70 -42.31
N PHE A 485 15.16 -7.59 -42.91
CA PHE A 485 14.90 -7.66 -44.34
C PHE A 485 13.40 -7.65 -44.61
N ARG A 486 13.01 -6.96 -45.67
CA ARG A 486 11.68 -7.09 -46.28
C ARG A 486 11.75 -8.08 -47.40
N ALA A 487 11.18 -9.27 -47.25
CA ALA A 487 11.13 -10.32 -48.26
C ALA A 487 9.74 -10.40 -48.87
N GLU A 488 9.67 -10.49 -50.20
CA GLU A 488 8.44 -10.75 -50.96
C GLU A 488 8.53 -12.15 -51.55
N ASP A 489 7.50 -12.98 -51.34
CA ASP A 489 7.43 -14.31 -51.92
C ASP A 489 6.88 -14.29 -53.36
N ALA A 490 6.97 -15.42 -54.07
CA ALA A 490 6.50 -15.57 -55.43
C ALA A 490 4.98 -15.32 -55.61
N SER A 491 4.22 -15.27 -54.48
CA SER A 491 2.78 -14.95 -54.47
C SER A 491 2.50 -13.47 -54.19
N GLY A 492 3.54 -12.63 -54.04
CA GLY A 492 3.43 -11.20 -53.71
C GLY A 492 3.19 -10.88 -52.25
N ARG A 493 3.28 -11.87 -51.35
CA ARG A 493 3.14 -11.65 -49.91
C ARG A 493 4.44 -11.14 -49.34
N ARG A 494 4.36 -10.15 -48.46
CA ARG A 494 5.52 -9.48 -47.88
C ARG A 494 5.71 -9.80 -46.40
N TYR A 495 6.94 -10.14 -46.03
CA TYR A 495 7.34 -10.62 -44.74
C TYR A 495 8.47 -9.75 -44.17
N TRP A 496 8.46 -9.48 -42.88
CA TRP A 496 9.54 -8.81 -42.21
C TRP A 496 10.34 -9.82 -41.42
N LEU A 497 11.50 -10.14 -41.98
CA LEU A 497 12.42 -11.14 -41.42
C LEU A 497 13.60 -10.44 -40.75
N TYR A 498 14.20 -11.05 -39.76
CA TYR A 498 15.50 -10.59 -39.32
C TYR A 498 16.43 -11.75 -39.02
N ARG A 499 17.72 -11.44 -39.16
CA ARG A 499 18.83 -12.27 -38.75
C ARG A 499 19.32 -11.72 -37.39
N GLU A 500 19.56 -12.59 -36.41
CA GLU A 500 20.03 -12.26 -35.09
C GLU A 500 21.53 -12.55 -34.96
N GLY A 501 22.31 -11.52 -34.61
CA GLY A 501 23.75 -11.58 -34.41
C GLY A 501 24.56 -11.35 -35.69
N LEU A 502 25.64 -10.60 -35.55
CA LEU A 502 26.63 -10.36 -36.61
C LEU A 502 27.55 -11.56 -36.75
N TRP A 503 27.67 -12.10 -37.99
CA TRP A 503 28.56 -13.21 -38.28
C TRP A 503 30.03 -12.87 -37.95
N GLY A 504 30.70 -13.81 -37.29
CA GLY A 504 32.10 -13.67 -36.93
C GLY A 504 32.40 -12.65 -35.82
N ARG A 505 31.44 -11.87 -35.37
CA ARG A 505 31.57 -10.90 -34.26
C ARG A 505 30.74 -11.26 -33.04
N GLU A 506 29.46 -11.53 -33.26
CA GLU A 506 28.51 -11.79 -32.17
C GLU A 506 28.07 -13.25 -32.15
N THR A 507 28.04 -13.92 -33.30
CA THR A 507 27.62 -15.32 -33.41
C THR A 507 28.42 -16.10 -34.46
N ALA A 508 28.61 -17.38 -34.20
CA ALA A 508 29.17 -18.34 -35.17
C ALA A 508 28.06 -18.93 -36.07
N ARG A 509 26.77 -18.81 -35.69
CA ARG A 509 25.62 -19.30 -36.45
C ARG A 509 24.46 -18.35 -36.31
N ALA A 510 24.12 -17.67 -37.37
CA ALA A 510 23.00 -16.77 -37.41
C ALA A 510 21.65 -17.50 -37.23
N LYS A 511 20.77 -16.95 -36.41
CA LYS A 511 19.38 -17.40 -36.29
C LYS A 511 18.48 -16.43 -37.01
N TRP A 512 17.45 -16.97 -37.66
CA TRP A 512 16.48 -16.18 -38.41
C TRP A 512 15.10 -16.22 -37.76
N PHE A 513 14.41 -15.10 -37.84
CA PHE A 513 13.09 -14.93 -37.27
C PHE A 513 12.18 -14.16 -38.22
N LEU A 514 10.91 -14.51 -38.21
CA LEU A 514 9.84 -13.72 -38.80
C LEU A 514 9.25 -12.84 -37.68
N HIS A 515 9.26 -11.52 -37.89
CA HIS A 515 8.81 -10.56 -36.91
C HIS A 515 7.48 -9.91 -37.29
N GLY A 516 7.12 -9.88 -38.55
CA GLY A 516 5.86 -9.29 -38.97
C GLY A 516 5.48 -9.64 -40.41
N VAL A 517 4.24 -9.29 -40.75
CA VAL A 517 3.67 -9.50 -42.10
C VAL A 517 3.08 -8.17 -42.57
N PHE A 518 3.47 -7.76 -43.77
CA PHE A 518 2.88 -6.60 -44.43
C PHE A 518 1.49 -6.98 -45.01
N ALA A 519 0.66 -5.94 -45.23
CA ALA A 519 -0.63 -6.10 -45.87
C ALA A 519 -0.49 -6.37 -47.38
#